data_4997cf9e367d3f8b548fcbec4b9af3c5
#
_entry.id   4997cf9e367d3f8b548fcbec4b9af3c5
#
_cell.length_a   1.000
_cell.length_b   1.000
_cell.length_c   1.000
_cell.angle_alpha   90.00
_cell.angle_beta   90.00
_cell.angle_gamma   90.00
#
_symmetry.space_group_name_H-M   'P 1'
#
loop_
_entity.id
_entity.type
_entity.pdbx_description
1 polymer ?
#
loop_
_entity_poly.entity_id
_entity_poly.type
_entity_poly.pdbx_seq_one_letter_code
_entity_poly.pdbx_strand_id
1 'polypeptide(L)'
;YKELRYNPLLVKINYTRYWLETLWLTNNNFDKYISKNMEVVNHDNIKKLKKQYPGLIFALPHMGNWEFAIPAGNNINLDLLAVAEPLSNNYVLNWFKKLRESLGIEIIIGGKGQNTFNTLEEKLISGKDICLLSDRSVNKSGVAVEFFSNIASFPRGPVALSIKTGVPIVPTAMI
;
A
#
# COMPACT_ATOMS: atom_id res chain seq x y z
N TYR A 1 -25.30 -1.96 -14.48
CA TYR A 1 -23.87 -1.69 -14.68
C TYR A 1 -23.55 -1.94 -16.16
N LYS A 2 -23.01 -0.93 -16.90
CA LYS A 2 -22.47 -1.17 -18.23
C LYS A 2 -21.36 -2.21 -18.07
N GLU A 3 -21.39 -3.29 -18.88
CA GLU A 3 -20.32 -4.27 -18.92
C GLU A 3 -18.98 -3.55 -19.05
N LEU A 4 -18.13 -3.68 -18.04
CA LEU A 4 -16.75 -3.18 -18.09
C LEU A 4 -16.01 -4.06 -19.12
N ARG A 5 -15.98 -3.62 -20.37
CA ARG A 5 -15.23 -4.32 -21.40
C ARG A 5 -13.74 -4.23 -21.09
N TYR A 6 -13.14 -5.38 -20.85
CA TYR A 6 -11.67 -5.49 -20.75
C TYR A 6 -11.04 -4.90 -22.01
N ASN A 7 -10.23 -3.85 -21.83
CA ASN A 7 -9.47 -3.23 -22.91
C ASN A 7 -7.97 -3.46 -22.67
N PRO A 8 -7.34 -4.43 -23.35
CA PRO A 8 -5.94 -4.79 -23.15
C PRO A 8 -4.99 -3.63 -23.47
N LEU A 9 -5.38 -2.71 -24.35
CA LEU A 9 -4.57 -1.54 -24.67
C LEU A 9 -4.51 -0.56 -23.49
N LEU A 10 -5.66 -0.28 -22.85
CA LEU A 10 -5.70 0.57 -21.67
C LEU A 10 -4.89 -0.02 -20.50
N VAL A 11 -4.92 -1.33 -20.33
CA VAL A 11 -4.09 -2.00 -19.31
C VAL A 11 -2.60 -1.78 -19.59
N LYS A 12 -2.17 -1.94 -20.84
CA LYS A 12 -0.76 -1.70 -21.23
C LYS A 12 -0.36 -0.24 -21.03
N ILE A 13 -1.21 0.71 -21.45
CA ILE A 13 -0.97 2.14 -21.27
C ILE A 13 -0.82 2.49 -19.79
N ASN A 14 -1.76 2.05 -18.95
CA ASN A 14 -1.71 2.32 -17.51
C ASN A 14 -0.49 1.68 -16.84
N TYR A 15 -0.11 0.47 -17.25
CA TYR A 15 1.08 -0.19 -16.73
C TYR A 15 2.37 0.52 -17.16
N THR A 16 2.45 0.98 -18.41
CA THR A 16 3.58 1.79 -18.90
C THR A 16 3.66 3.12 -18.14
N ARG A 17 2.52 3.78 -17.93
CA ARG A 17 2.42 5.01 -17.15
C ARG A 17 2.93 4.81 -15.73
N TYR A 18 2.50 3.74 -15.05
CA TYR A 18 3.00 3.38 -13.72
C TYR A 18 4.54 3.31 -13.67
N TRP A 19 5.17 2.65 -14.66
CA TRP A 19 6.63 2.54 -14.72
C TRP A 19 7.31 3.89 -14.94
N LEU A 20 6.80 4.71 -15.86
CA LEU A 20 7.35 6.04 -16.14
C LEU A 20 7.25 6.96 -14.93
N GLU A 21 6.11 6.96 -14.26
CA GLU A 21 5.88 7.73 -13.04
C GLU A 21 6.77 7.23 -11.88
N THR A 22 6.92 5.92 -11.73
CA THR A 22 7.78 5.32 -10.70
C THR A 22 9.26 5.64 -10.95
N LEU A 23 9.71 5.61 -12.20
CA LEU A 23 11.06 6.05 -12.56
C LEU A 23 11.24 7.56 -12.32
N TRP A 24 10.22 8.37 -12.57
CA TRP A 24 10.27 9.79 -12.31
C TRP A 24 10.43 10.11 -10.81
N LEU A 25 9.85 9.30 -9.91
CA LEU A 25 10.04 9.43 -8.46
C LEU A 25 11.50 9.27 -8.00
N THR A 26 12.40 8.74 -8.84
CA THR A 26 13.85 8.72 -8.55
C THR A 26 14.50 10.10 -8.68
N ASN A 27 13.78 11.11 -9.19
CA ASN A 27 14.29 12.46 -9.38
C ASN A 27 14.16 13.27 -8.09
N ASN A 28 15.22 13.98 -7.71
CA ASN A 28 15.33 14.75 -6.45
C ASN A 28 14.32 15.91 -6.28
N ASN A 29 13.49 16.20 -7.28
CA ASN A 29 12.49 17.30 -7.23
C ASN A 29 11.06 16.83 -6.94
N PHE A 30 10.84 15.56 -6.59
CA PHE A 30 9.50 15.01 -6.41
C PHE A 30 8.75 15.65 -5.22
N ASP A 31 9.42 15.99 -4.11
CA ASP A 31 8.79 16.60 -2.92
C ASP A 31 8.03 17.88 -3.26
N LYS A 32 8.67 18.77 -4.06
CA LYS A 32 8.04 20.00 -4.50
C LYS A 32 6.84 19.76 -5.41
N TYR A 33 6.91 18.72 -6.25
CA TYR A 33 5.79 18.33 -7.11
C TYR A 33 4.64 17.78 -6.28
N ILE A 34 4.92 16.85 -5.37
CA ILE A 34 3.91 16.22 -4.51
C ILE A 34 3.17 17.28 -3.68
N SER A 35 3.88 18.15 -2.98
CA SER A 35 3.28 19.18 -2.13
C SER A 35 2.38 20.15 -2.90
N LYS A 36 2.63 20.35 -4.20
CA LYS A 36 1.86 21.28 -5.05
C LYS A 36 0.67 20.61 -5.76
N ASN A 37 0.80 19.34 -6.12
CA ASN A 37 -0.10 18.67 -7.07
C ASN A 37 -0.88 17.50 -6.46
N MET A 38 -0.61 17.14 -5.21
CA MET A 38 -1.31 16.06 -4.53
C MET A 38 -2.01 16.56 -3.28
N GLU A 39 -3.23 16.11 -3.10
CA GLU A 39 -4.05 16.39 -1.92
C GLU A 39 -4.35 15.09 -1.20
N VAL A 40 -4.17 15.08 0.13
CA VAL A 40 -4.62 14.00 0.99
C VAL A 40 -6.00 14.35 1.52
N VAL A 41 -7.03 13.79 0.91
CA VAL A 41 -8.42 13.99 1.34
C VAL A 41 -8.64 13.33 2.70
N ASN A 42 -9.43 13.98 3.58
CA ASN A 42 -9.74 13.49 4.93
C ASN A 42 -8.54 13.33 5.87
N HIS A 43 -7.43 14.03 5.65
CA HIS A 43 -6.24 13.93 6.50
C HIS A 43 -6.50 14.28 7.98
N ASP A 44 -7.49 15.11 8.29
CA ASP A 44 -7.88 15.42 9.67
C ASP A 44 -8.44 14.21 10.41
N ASN A 45 -9.12 13.30 9.73
CA ASN A 45 -9.54 12.04 10.32
C ASN A 45 -8.34 11.15 10.65
N ILE A 46 -7.33 11.10 9.78
CA ILE A 46 -6.07 10.38 10.04
C ILE A 46 -5.40 10.95 11.29
N LYS A 47 -5.29 12.28 11.41
CA LYS A 47 -4.74 12.95 12.61
C LYS A 47 -5.50 12.61 13.88
N LYS A 48 -6.83 12.53 13.83
CA LYS A 48 -7.64 12.11 14.97
C LYS A 48 -7.36 10.66 15.37
N LEU A 49 -7.26 9.76 14.41
CA LEU A 49 -6.93 8.35 14.66
C LEU A 49 -5.52 8.20 15.24
N LYS A 50 -4.52 8.91 14.72
CA LYS A 50 -3.14 8.89 15.24
C LYS A 50 -3.02 9.38 16.70
N LYS A 51 -3.98 10.15 17.22
CA LYS A 51 -4.05 10.52 18.65
C LYS A 51 -4.59 9.41 19.54
N GLN A 52 -5.30 8.45 18.98
CA GLN A 52 -5.97 7.37 19.69
C GLN A 52 -5.23 6.03 19.60
N TYR A 53 -4.49 5.83 18.51
CA TYR A 53 -3.81 4.58 18.21
C TYR A 53 -2.32 4.81 17.94
N PRO A 54 -1.44 3.88 18.33
CA PRO A 54 0.01 4.03 18.14
C PRO A 54 0.39 4.08 16.67
N GLY A 55 -0.18 3.20 15.85
CA GLY A 55 -0.06 3.15 14.40
C GLY A 55 -1.42 2.99 13.74
N LEU A 56 -1.46 2.96 12.41
CA LEU A 56 -2.68 2.74 11.62
C LEU A 56 -2.44 1.65 10.57
N ILE A 57 -3.53 1.01 10.10
CA ILE A 57 -3.48 0.03 9.02
C ILE A 57 -4.12 0.66 7.79
N PHE A 58 -3.31 0.98 6.79
CA PHE A 58 -3.77 1.49 5.49
C PHE A 58 -3.99 0.33 4.53
N ALA A 59 -5.23 0.14 4.09
CA ALA A 59 -5.61 -0.87 3.11
C ALA A 59 -5.80 -0.21 1.74
N LEU A 60 -4.93 -0.52 0.78
CA LEU A 60 -4.90 0.09 -0.55
C LEU A 60 -5.23 -0.95 -1.63
N PRO A 61 -5.99 -0.59 -2.67
CA PRO A 61 -6.08 -1.38 -3.89
C PRO A 61 -4.90 -1.09 -4.83
N HIS A 62 -4.63 -1.98 -5.77
CA HIS A 62 -3.72 -1.72 -6.90
C HIS A 62 -4.38 -0.76 -7.91
N MET A 63 -4.63 0.47 -7.48
CA MET A 63 -5.31 1.51 -8.24
C MET A 63 -4.49 2.81 -8.21
N GLY A 64 -4.47 3.53 -9.33
CA GLY A 64 -3.56 4.66 -9.49
C GLY A 64 -2.09 4.24 -9.45
N ASN A 65 -1.22 5.13 -9.02
CA ASN A 65 0.16 4.80 -8.73
C ASN A 65 0.41 4.92 -7.21
N TRP A 66 0.33 3.80 -6.51
CA TRP A 66 0.48 3.73 -5.04
C TRP A 66 1.88 4.11 -4.54
N GLU A 67 2.91 4.18 -5.40
CA GLU A 67 4.24 4.69 -5.00
C GLU A 67 4.16 6.17 -4.58
N PHE A 68 3.23 6.95 -5.14
CA PHE A 68 2.97 8.33 -4.72
C PHE A 68 2.29 8.45 -3.35
N ALA A 69 1.68 7.37 -2.86
CA ALA A 69 1.11 7.37 -1.51
C ALA A 69 2.18 7.54 -0.42
N ILE A 70 3.44 7.13 -0.71
CA ILE A 70 4.55 7.22 0.25
C ILE A 70 4.86 8.68 0.57
N PRO A 71 5.28 9.54 -0.39
CA PRO A 71 5.55 10.94 -0.09
C PRO A 71 4.30 11.71 0.36
N ALA A 72 3.10 11.35 -0.12
CA ALA A 72 1.86 11.94 0.37
C ALA A 72 1.61 11.65 1.85
N GLY A 73 1.88 10.42 2.30
CA GLY A 73 1.81 10.04 3.71
C GLY A 73 2.85 10.73 4.57
N ASN A 74 4.09 10.84 4.08
CA ASN A 74 5.16 11.56 4.77
C ASN A 74 4.82 13.04 4.99
N ASN A 75 4.15 13.70 4.04
CA ASN A 75 3.71 15.10 4.18
C ASN A 75 2.69 15.32 5.31
N ILE A 76 2.03 14.28 5.77
CA ILE A 76 1.12 14.31 6.93
C ILE A 76 1.70 13.60 8.16
N ASN A 77 3.02 13.38 8.17
CA ASN A 77 3.81 12.79 9.27
C ASN A 77 3.40 11.35 9.63
N LEU A 78 3.15 10.51 8.63
CA LEU A 78 3.02 9.08 8.83
C LEU A 78 4.39 8.40 8.83
N ASP A 79 4.57 7.42 9.71
CA ASP A 79 5.77 6.57 9.75
C ASP A 79 5.49 5.23 9.06
N LEU A 80 5.66 5.24 7.74
CA LEU A 80 5.15 4.21 6.84
C LEU A 80 6.01 2.94 6.83
N LEU A 81 5.34 1.79 6.83
CA LEU A 81 5.91 0.47 6.59
C LEU A 81 5.04 -0.31 5.62
N ALA A 82 5.64 -0.96 4.62
CA ALA A 82 4.91 -1.84 3.71
C ALA A 82 5.57 -3.22 3.57
N VAL A 83 4.75 -4.19 3.16
CA VAL A 83 5.23 -5.54 2.82
C VAL A 83 5.36 -5.64 1.31
N ALA A 84 6.56 -6.01 0.85
CA ALA A 84 6.80 -6.35 -0.54
C ALA A 84 6.86 -7.87 -0.72
N GLU A 85 6.28 -8.34 -1.83
CA GLU A 85 6.40 -9.74 -2.22
C GLU A 85 7.81 -10.03 -2.76
N PRO A 86 8.37 -11.22 -2.49
CA PRO A 86 9.62 -11.62 -3.10
C PRO A 86 9.45 -11.72 -4.62
N LEU A 87 10.29 -11.03 -5.36
CA LEU A 87 10.35 -11.14 -6.82
C LEU A 87 11.42 -12.18 -7.22
N SER A 88 11.20 -12.89 -8.31
CA SER A 88 12.17 -13.85 -8.85
C SER A 88 13.47 -13.18 -9.30
N ASN A 89 13.40 -11.91 -9.71
CA ASN A 89 14.55 -11.11 -10.08
C ASN A 89 15.01 -10.25 -8.88
N ASN A 90 16.11 -10.64 -8.26
CA ASN A 90 16.67 -9.93 -7.10
C ASN A 90 17.14 -8.51 -7.41
N TYR A 91 17.56 -8.21 -8.64
CA TYR A 91 17.97 -6.84 -9.02
C TYR A 91 16.76 -5.91 -9.01
N VAL A 92 15.63 -6.34 -9.57
CA VAL A 92 14.38 -5.58 -9.58
C VAL A 92 13.85 -5.41 -8.16
N LEU A 93 13.84 -6.47 -7.36
CA LEU A 93 13.42 -6.42 -5.96
C LEU A 93 14.25 -5.40 -5.16
N ASN A 94 15.58 -5.47 -5.27
CA ASN A 94 16.49 -4.57 -4.57
C ASN A 94 16.35 -3.12 -5.06
N TRP A 95 16.10 -2.91 -6.35
CA TRP A 95 15.86 -1.59 -6.90
C TRP A 95 14.59 -0.97 -6.32
N PHE A 96 13.47 -1.70 -6.33
CA PHE A 96 12.22 -1.22 -5.71
C PHE A 96 12.37 -0.97 -4.22
N LYS A 97 13.06 -1.87 -3.50
CA LYS A 97 13.32 -1.67 -2.08
C LYS A 97 14.07 -0.36 -1.84
N LYS A 98 15.18 -0.15 -2.53
CA LYS A 98 15.96 1.09 -2.41
C LYS A 98 15.17 2.33 -2.78
N LEU A 99 14.38 2.29 -3.85
CA LEU A 99 13.51 3.40 -4.24
C LEU A 99 12.53 3.74 -3.11
N ARG A 100 11.81 2.76 -2.59
CA ARG A 100 10.82 2.97 -1.55
C ARG A 100 11.45 3.46 -0.24
N GLU A 101 12.57 2.88 0.15
CA GLU A 101 13.34 3.36 1.31
C GLU A 101 13.84 4.80 1.13
N SER A 102 14.26 5.19 -0.08
CA SER A 102 14.63 6.59 -0.37
C SER A 102 13.45 7.55 -0.33
N LEU A 103 12.23 7.06 -0.55
CA LEU A 103 10.99 7.82 -0.39
C LEU A 103 10.50 7.87 1.07
N GLY A 104 11.19 7.21 2.01
CA GLY A 104 10.90 7.30 3.45
C GLY A 104 9.92 6.23 3.97
N ILE A 105 9.78 5.08 3.29
CA ILE A 105 9.01 3.95 3.80
C ILE A 105 9.92 2.77 4.16
N GLU A 106 9.68 2.14 5.32
CA GLU A 106 10.33 0.88 5.69
C GLU A 106 9.73 -0.28 4.89
N ILE A 107 10.57 -1.18 4.33
CA ILE A 107 10.11 -2.32 3.54
C ILE A 107 10.49 -3.63 4.21
N ILE A 108 9.48 -4.46 4.49
CA ILE A 108 9.65 -5.85 4.90
C ILE A 108 9.40 -6.75 3.68
N ILE A 109 10.32 -7.66 3.41
CA ILE A 109 10.10 -8.68 2.37
C ILE A 109 9.30 -9.82 3.01
N GLY A 110 8.07 -10.02 2.53
CA GLY A 110 7.23 -11.15 2.94
C GLY A 110 7.68 -12.44 2.24
N GLY A 111 7.37 -13.60 2.81
CA GLY A 111 7.68 -14.89 2.19
C GLY A 111 7.32 -16.10 3.05
N LYS A 112 7.38 -17.29 2.45
CA LYS A 112 7.19 -18.53 3.20
C LYS A 112 8.29 -18.69 4.25
N GLY A 113 7.89 -19.03 5.48
CA GLY A 113 8.82 -19.24 6.60
C GLY A 113 9.23 -17.97 7.36
N GLN A 114 8.81 -16.78 6.91
CA GLN A 114 8.99 -15.54 7.63
C GLN A 114 7.78 -15.27 8.52
N ASN A 115 8.04 -14.83 9.76
CA ASN A 115 6.98 -14.48 10.71
C ASN A 115 6.44 -13.07 10.46
N THR A 116 6.16 -12.74 9.16
CA THR A 116 5.76 -11.40 8.70
C THR A 116 4.59 -10.84 9.50
N PHE A 117 3.61 -11.67 9.86
CA PHE A 117 2.44 -11.22 10.61
C PHE A 117 2.81 -10.69 12.00
N ASN A 118 3.62 -11.43 12.76
CA ASN A 118 4.04 -11.00 14.10
C ASN A 118 4.95 -9.77 14.03
N THR A 119 5.83 -9.71 13.02
CA THR A 119 6.64 -8.51 12.80
C THR A 119 5.77 -7.27 12.51
N LEU A 120 4.72 -7.40 11.70
CA LEU A 120 3.78 -6.31 11.44
C LEU A 120 3.02 -5.89 12.70
N GLU A 121 2.60 -6.86 13.53
CA GLU A 121 1.95 -6.60 14.81
C GLU A 121 2.87 -5.78 15.74
N GLU A 122 4.10 -6.23 15.94
CA GLU A 122 5.09 -5.54 16.78
C GLU A 122 5.36 -4.12 16.27
N LYS A 123 5.56 -3.96 14.96
CA LYS A 123 5.78 -2.66 14.32
C LYS A 123 4.58 -1.73 14.45
N LEU A 124 3.36 -2.23 14.29
CA LEU A 124 2.13 -1.46 14.43
C LEU A 124 1.96 -0.94 15.87
N ILE A 125 2.17 -1.80 16.85
CA ILE A 125 2.09 -1.44 18.27
C ILE A 125 3.20 -0.44 18.66
N SER A 126 4.38 -0.53 18.03
CA SER A 126 5.48 0.41 18.23
C SER A 126 5.29 1.77 17.55
N GLY A 127 4.19 1.97 16.80
CA GLY A 127 3.84 3.26 16.21
C GLY A 127 3.98 3.37 14.70
N LYS A 128 4.39 2.30 14.00
CA LYS A 128 4.45 2.28 12.53
C LYS A 128 3.07 2.26 11.91
N ASP A 129 2.94 2.91 10.77
CA ASP A 129 1.74 2.94 9.94
C ASP A 129 1.89 1.90 8.82
N ILE A 130 1.10 0.83 8.89
CA ILE A 130 1.25 -0.34 8.01
C ILE A 130 0.45 -0.15 6.73
N CYS A 131 1.11 -0.19 5.57
CA CYS A 131 0.50 -0.12 4.26
C CYS A 131 0.41 -1.51 3.62
N LEU A 132 -0.80 -1.96 3.29
CA LEU A 132 -1.05 -3.27 2.69
C LEU A 132 -1.90 -3.15 1.43
N LEU A 133 -1.41 -3.68 0.32
CA LEU A 133 -2.23 -3.87 -0.88
C LEU A 133 -3.23 -4.98 -0.62
N SER A 134 -4.52 -4.68 -0.74
CA SER A 134 -5.59 -5.46 -0.11
C SER A 134 -6.72 -5.88 -1.05
N ASP A 135 -6.57 -5.68 -2.36
CA ASP A 135 -7.59 -5.95 -3.37
C ASP A 135 -7.45 -7.33 -4.03
N ARG A 136 -6.32 -8.03 -3.86
CA ARG A 136 -6.12 -9.38 -4.39
C ARG A 136 -5.36 -10.27 -3.44
N SER A 137 -5.77 -11.52 -3.32
CA SER A 137 -5.00 -12.55 -2.62
C SER A 137 -4.03 -13.22 -3.60
N VAL A 138 -2.74 -13.08 -3.34
CA VAL A 138 -1.68 -13.75 -4.13
C VAL A 138 -1.55 -15.22 -3.76
N ASN A 139 -1.87 -15.55 -2.53
CA ASN A 139 -1.88 -16.92 -2.01
C ASN A 139 -3.31 -17.43 -1.91
N LYS A 140 -3.53 -18.75 -2.06
CA LYS A 140 -4.84 -19.40 -1.88
C LYS A 140 -5.41 -19.28 -0.45
N SER A 141 -4.80 -18.48 0.42
CA SER A 141 -5.18 -18.25 1.82
C SER A 141 -6.09 -17.03 2.04
N GLY A 142 -6.59 -16.43 0.96
CA GLY A 142 -7.55 -15.32 1.05
C GLY A 142 -8.91 -15.75 1.58
N VAL A 143 -9.74 -14.76 1.92
CA VAL A 143 -11.14 -14.93 2.31
C VAL A 143 -12.01 -14.74 1.08
N ALA A 144 -12.94 -15.68 0.86
CA ALA A 144 -13.94 -15.56 -0.20
C ALA A 144 -14.98 -14.50 0.21
N VAL A 145 -15.17 -13.49 -0.61
CA VAL A 145 -16.09 -12.38 -0.39
C VAL A 145 -16.94 -12.18 -1.64
N GLU A 146 -18.24 -11.92 -1.48
CA GLU A 146 -19.05 -11.48 -2.60
C GLU A 146 -18.64 -10.06 -3.00
N PHE A 147 -18.26 -9.89 -4.26
CA PHE A 147 -17.81 -8.63 -4.82
C PHE A 147 -18.37 -8.47 -6.24
N PHE A 148 -19.21 -7.46 -6.45
CA PHE A 148 -19.96 -7.25 -7.70
C PHE A 148 -20.74 -8.50 -8.18
N SER A 149 -21.45 -9.15 -7.25
CA SER A 149 -22.25 -10.37 -7.51
C SER A 149 -21.42 -11.59 -7.95
N ASN A 150 -20.11 -11.57 -7.70
CA ASN A 150 -19.21 -12.70 -7.93
C ASN A 150 -18.38 -12.96 -6.66
N ILE A 151 -17.87 -14.18 -6.54
CA ILE A 151 -16.98 -14.52 -5.43
C ILE A 151 -15.53 -14.13 -5.81
N ALA A 152 -14.93 -13.26 -5.01
CA ALA A 152 -13.54 -12.86 -5.13
C ALA A 152 -12.76 -13.23 -3.85
N SER A 153 -11.45 -13.48 -4.00
CA SER A 153 -10.59 -13.80 -2.86
C SER A 153 -9.78 -12.58 -2.44
N PHE A 154 -10.00 -12.12 -1.20
CA PHE A 154 -9.31 -10.97 -0.62
C PHE A 154 -8.28 -11.40 0.43
N PRO A 155 -7.15 -10.66 0.59
CA PRO A 155 -6.17 -10.95 1.63
C PRO A 155 -6.77 -10.72 3.03
N ARG A 156 -6.60 -11.67 3.92
CA ARG A 156 -7.07 -11.57 5.31
C ARG A 156 -6.16 -10.74 6.23
N GLY A 157 -4.93 -10.43 5.77
CA GLY A 157 -3.90 -9.79 6.58
C GLY A 157 -4.34 -8.52 7.31
N PRO A 158 -4.90 -7.52 6.62
CA PRO A 158 -5.33 -6.27 7.26
C PRO A 158 -6.37 -6.50 8.35
N VAL A 159 -7.38 -7.33 8.06
CA VAL A 159 -8.47 -7.62 9.02
C VAL A 159 -7.96 -8.42 10.22
N ALA A 160 -7.13 -9.44 9.98
CA ALA A 160 -6.54 -10.22 11.07
C ALA A 160 -5.66 -9.36 11.99
N LEU A 161 -4.88 -8.45 11.40
CA LEU A 161 -4.04 -7.51 12.16
C LEU A 161 -4.91 -6.55 13.00
N SER A 162 -5.96 -6.00 12.41
CA SER A 162 -6.90 -5.11 13.10
C SER A 162 -7.61 -5.82 14.26
N ILE A 163 -8.13 -7.03 14.06
CA ILE A 163 -8.79 -7.81 15.13
C ILE A 163 -7.82 -8.09 16.26
N LYS A 164 -6.56 -8.44 15.96
CA LYS A 164 -5.58 -8.80 16.97
C LYS A 164 -5.08 -7.62 17.80
N THR A 165 -4.94 -6.45 17.16
CA THR A 165 -4.33 -5.27 17.79
C THR A 165 -5.35 -4.23 18.26
N GLY A 166 -6.61 -4.32 17.81
CA GLY A 166 -7.63 -3.29 18.04
C GLY A 166 -7.42 -1.99 17.22
N VAL A 167 -6.41 -1.96 16.35
CA VAL A 167 -6.11 -0.80 15.51
C VAL A 167 -7.05 -0.76 14.29
N PRO A 168 -7.63 0.40 13.95
CA PRO A 168 -8.56 0.52 12.84
C PRO A 168 -7.87 0.36 11.47
N ILE A 169 -8.66 -0.12 10.49
CA ILE A 169 -8.28 -0.11 9.08
C ILE A 169 -8.76 1.21 8.46
N VAL A 170 -7.87 1.86 7.74
CA VAL A 170 -8.12 3.06 6.95
C VAL A 170 -8.11 2.68 5.45
N PRO A 171 -9.28 2.53 4.82
CA PRO A 171 -9.34 2.32 3.38
C PRO A 171 -8.77 3.54 2.66
N THR A 172 -7.84 3.31 1.75
CA THR A 172 -7.09 4.39 1.07
C THR A 172 -6.95 4.05 -0.41
N ALA A 173 -7.07 5.04 -1.28
CA ALA A 173 -6.89 4.87 -2.71
C ALA A 173 -6.11 6.04 -3.30
N MET A 174 -5.34 5.77 -4.35
CA MET A 174 -4.72 6.76 -5.22
C MET A 174 -5.57 6.91 -6.49
N ILE A 175 -6.03 8.11 -6.79
CA ILE A 175 -6.87 8.43 -7.96
C ILE A 175 -6.31 9.61 -8.75
#